data_33f1d97f727db3d5c9af9b94b9e1dc06
#
_entry.id   33f1d97f727db3d5c9af9b94b9e1dc06
#
_cell.length_a   1.000
_cell.length_b   1.000
_cell.length_c   1.000
_cell.angle_alpha   90.00
_cell.angle_beta   90.00
_cell.angle_gamma   90.00
#
_symmetry.space_group_name_H-M   'P 1'
#
loop_
_entity.id
_entity.type
_entity.pdbx_description
1 polymer ?
#
loop_
_entity_poly.entity_id
_entity_poly.type
_entity_poly.pdbx_seq_one_letter_code
_entity_poly.pdbx_strand_id
1 'polypeptide(L)'
;MREQKFEGYLDRKVAIDASMHIYQFMMVVGRSGEQQLTNEAGEVTSHLQGMFTRTLRMLKAGIKPVYVFDGKPPTMKGGELAKRKDKREAAESALEKAKEAGDQEEIEKLSKRTVRVSKVHSEEVMKLARFLGLPVFEAPCEAEATCAALCKAGLVYAAASEDMDTLCFSTPKLARNLMAPSSQEKPILEFDFDKLLAGLELTWDQFIDVCILCGCDYCDSIKGIGPINALKYIKQYGNIEGLLEHLDKEKYPVPDDWPYKEARVLFQNPEVVQTDGLTLKWTAPDEEAVVAFLCGEKSFNEDRIRKQLADLKKARSQGGQNRLETFFGAATVKSSTVGKRKEPEKGKGKFGAAGGKKSKGVTKRKF
;
A
#
# COMPACT_ATOMS: atom_id res chain seq x y z
N MET A 1 9.93 3.59 -9.93
CA MET A 1 9.60 2.40 -9.12
C MET A 1 10.84 1.52 -8.98
N ARG A 2 11.06 0.96 -7.80
CA ARG A 2 12.18 0.05 -7.50
C ARG A 2 11.62 -1.15 -6.72
N GLU A 3 12.02 -2.36 -7.11
CA GLU A 3 11.72 -3.56 -6.35
C GLU A 3 12.68 -3.69 -5.16
N GLN A 4 12.14 -3.97 -4.00
CA GLN A 4 12.88 -4.15 -2.76
C GLN A 4 12.53 -5.50 -2.15
N LYS A 5 13.53 -6.13 -1.54
CA LYS A 5 13.30 -7.29 -0.68
C LYS A 5 12.83 -6.83 0.69
N PHE A 6 12.14 -7.71 1.40
CA PHE A 6 11.63 -7.43 2.75
C PHE A 6 12.76 -7.07 3.73
N GLU A 7 13.91 -7.74 3.61
CA GLU A 7 15.11 -7.48 4.40
C GLU A 7 15.70 -6.07 4.14
N GLY A 8 15.41 -5.47 2.99
CA GLY A 8 15.78 -4.10 2.66
C GLY A 8 15.15 -3.05 3.58
N TYR A 9 14.12 -3.43 4.33
CA TYR A 9 13.44 -2.57 5.32
C TYR A 9 13.89 -2.81 6.76
N LEU A 10 14.90 -3.65 6.99
CA LEU A 10 15.51 -3.84 8.32
C LEU A 10 15.82 -2.48 8.97
N ASP A 11 15.42 -2.31 10.23
CA ASP A 11 15.56 -1.08 11.05
C ASP A 11 14.90 0.19 10.46
N ARG A 12 14.08 0.06 9.42
CA ARG A 12 13.29 1.19 8.90
C ARG A 12 12.00 1.37 9.72
N LYS A 13 11.70 2.63 10.02
CA LYS A 13 10.40 3.06 10.54
C LYS A 13 9.47 3.23 9.34
N VAL A 14 8.28 2.66 9.38
CA VAL A 14 7.32 2.72 8.25
C VAL A 14 5.94 3.05 8.80
N ALA A 15 5.32 4.11 8.29
CA ALA A 15 3.92 4.42 8.58
C ALA A 15 3.02 3.56 7.69
N ILE A 16 2.09 2.85 8.28
CA ILE A 16 1.23 1.88 7.60
C ILE A 16 -0.21 2.35 7.69
N ASP A 17 -0.85 2.49 6.55
CA ASP A 17 -2.29 2.65 6.44
C ASP A 17 -2.97 1.36 6.92
N ALA A 18 -3.46 1.38 8.16
CA ALA A 18 -4.07 0.22 8.79
C ALA A 18 -5.46 -0.09 8.25
N SER A 19 -6.24 0.94 7.91
CA SER A 19 -7.63 0.80 7.48
C SER A 19 -7.74 0.02 6.18
N MET A 20 -6.90 0.32 5.20
CA MET A 20 -6.79 -0.42 3.95
C MET A 20 -6.46 -1.90 4.20
N HIS A 21 -5.53 -2.18 5.10
CA HIS A 21 -5.11 -3.56 5.38
C HIS A 21 -6.16 -4.33 6.18
N ILE A 22 -6.88 -3.71 7.12
CA ILE A 22 -8.03 -4.33 7.80
C ILE A 22 -9.06 -4.80 6.76
N TYR A 23 -9.42 -3.93 5.81
CA TYR A 23 -10.34 -4.29 4.74
C TYR A 23 -9.83 -5.48 3.92
N GLN A 24 -8.57 -5.49 3.53
CA GLN A 24 -7.96 -6.59 2.78
C GLN A 24 -8.01 -7.92 3.56
N PHE A 25 -7.75 -7.91 4.87
CA PHE A 25 -7.81 -9.13 5.69
C PHE A 25 -9.23 -9.63 5.87
N MET A 26 -10.20 -8.74 5.94
CA MET A 26 -11.62 -9.10 5.98
C MET A 26 -12.10 -9.73 4.67
N MET A 27 -11.48 -9.37 3.54
CA MET A 27 -11.79 -9.97 2.23
C MET A 27 -11.14 -11.35 2.02
N VAL A 28 -10.16 -11.76 2.82
CA VAL A 28 -9.54 -13.07 2.73
C VAL A 28 -10.49 -14.09 3.34
N VAL A 29 -11.35 -14.64 2.50
CA VAL A 29 -12.13 -15.85 2.82
C VAL A 29 -11.14 -17.00 3.05
N GLY A 30 -11.38 -17.84 4.05
CA GLY A 30 -10.54 -19.00 4.33
C GLY A 30 -10.29 -19.82 3.07
N ARG A 31 -9.09 -20.41 2.95
CA ARG A 31 -8.59 -21.14 1.75
C ARG A 31 -9.47 -22.30 1.25
N SER A 32 -10.57 -22.60 1.91
CA SER A 32 -11.46 -23.73 1.62
C SER A 32 -12.85 -23.34 1.10
N GLY A 33 -13.04 -22.10 0.62
CA GLY A 33 -14.38 -21.67 0.16
C GLY A 33 -15.39 -21.45 1.29
N GLU A 34 -14.99 -21.63 2.53
CA GLU A 34 -15.81 -21.42 3.71
C GLU A 34 -15.38 -20.15 4.44
N GLN A 35 -16.38 -19.35 4.73
CA GLN A 35 -16.54 -18.28 5.72
C GLN A 35 -15.26 -17.61 6.27
N GLN A 36 -15.36 -16.30 6.49
CA GLN A 36 -14.41 -15.49 7.29
C GLN A 36 -14.00 -16.28 8.54
N LEU A 37 -12.72 -16.17 8.94
CA LEU A 37 -12.30 -16.77 10.18
C LEU A 37 -13.12 -16.18 11.32
N THR A 38 -13.88 -17.04 11.99
CA THR A 38 -14.73 -16.68 13.12
C THR A 38 -14.23 -17.39 14.37
N ASN A 39 -14.51 -16.78 15.52
CA ASN A 39 -14.35 -17.45 16.81
C ASN A 39 -15.54 -18.38 17.10
N GLU A 40 -15.53 -19.05 18.25
CA GLU A 40 -16.61 -19.95 18.69
C GLU A 40 -17.96 -19.22 18.85
N ALA A 41 -17.93 -17.90 19.08
CA ALA A 41 -19.11 -17.04 19.16
C ALA A 41 -19.62 -16.57 17.79
N GLY A 42 -18.96 -16.95 16.68
CA GLY A 42 -19.31 -16.51 15.34
C GLY A 42 -18.80 -15.12 14.96
N GLU A 43 -18.00 -14.46 15.81
CA GLU A 43 -17.43 -13.15 15.48
C GLU A 43 -16.26 -13.30 14.50
N VAL A 44 -16.19 -12.39 13.53
CA VAL A 44 -15.10 -12.37 12.54
C VAL A 44 -13.79 -11.94 13.17
N THR A 45 -12.75 -12.76 13.04
CA THR A 45 -11.41 -12.53 13.62
C THR A 45 -10.31 -12.42 12.57
N SER A 46 -10.65 -12.47 11.29
CA SER A 46 -9.70 -12.42 10.16
C SER A 46 -8.77 -11.20 10.20
N HIS A 47 -9.30 -10.03 10.57
CA HIS A 47 -8.55 -8.78 10.70
C HIS A 47 -7.49 -8.87 11.80
N LEU A 48 -7.83 -9.43 12.97
CA LEU A 48 -6.88 -9.61 14.08
C LEU A 48 -5.80 -10.61 13.72
N GLN A 49 -6.17 -11.76 13.15
CA GLN A 49 -5.21 -12.79 12.70
C GLN A 49 -4.26 -12.24 11.64
N GLY A 50 -4.79 -11.49 10.67
CA GLY A 50 -4.02 -10.87 9.61
C GLY A 50 -3.03 -9.84 10.16
N MET A 51 -3.51 -8.88 10.93
CA MET A 51 -2.71 -7.82 11.54
C MET A 51 -1.64 -8.39 12.48
N PHE A 52 -2.01 -9.30 13.39
CA PHE A 52 -1.07 -9.94 14.30
C PHE A 52 0.07 -10.63 13.55
N THR A 53 -0.26 -11.50 12.61
CA THR A 53 0.75 -12.28 11.87
C THR A 53 1.68 -11.37 11.06
N ARG A 54 1.15 -10.35 10.38
CA ARG A 54 1.96 -9.42 9.58
C ARG A 54 2.82 -8.53 10.45
N THR A 55 2.27 -8.03 11.55
CA THR A 55 3.02 -7.24 12.54
C THR A 55 4.20 -8.01 13.10
N LEU A 56 3.97 -9.25 13.57
CA LEU A 56 5.05 -10.09 14.08
C LEU A 56 6.13 -10.38 13.05
N ARG A 57 5.74 -10.60 11.77
CA ARG A 57 6.70 -10.77 10.68
C ARG A 57 7.59 -9.54 10.52
N MET A 58 7.02 -8.33 10.53
CA MET A 58 7.80 -7.09 10.44
C MET A 58 8.72 -6.90 11.64
N LEU A 59 8.20 -7.09 12.84
CA LEU A 59 8.98 -6.96 14.07
C LEU A 59 10.13 -7.97 14.16
N LYS A 60 9.91 -9.22 13.73
CA LYS A 60 10.96 -10.27 13.64
C LYS A 60 12.05 -9.89 12.62
N ALA A 61 11.67 -9.21 11.53
CA ALA A 61 12.62 -8.70 10.54
C ALA A 61 13.26 -7.35 10.94
N GLY A 62 13.01 -6.85 12.16
CA GLY A 62 13.55 -5.59 12.66
C GLY A 62 12.91 -4.34 12.03
N ILE A 63 11.82 -4.46 11.28
CA ILE A 63 11.06 -3.32 10.76
C ILE A 63 10.26 -2.69 11.91
N LYS A 64 10.21 -1.37 11.95
CA LYS A 64 9.53 -0.57 12.99
C LYS A 64 8.21 0.02 12.44
N PRO A 65 7.08 -0.71 12.48
CA PRO A 65 5.82 -0.20 11.98
C PRO A 65 5.21 0.85 12.90
N VAL A 66 4.52 1.81 12.29
CA VAL A 66 3.62 2.79 12.92
C VAL A 66 2.28 2.61 12.25
N TYR A 67 1.22 2.34 12.98
CA TYR A 67 -0.10 2.19 12.41
C TYR A 67 -0.88 3.50 12.44
N VAL A 68 -1.46 3.85 11.29
CA VAL A 68 -2.32 5.01 11.12
C VAL A 68 -3.70 4.51 10.67
N PHE A 69 -4.73 4.96 11.35
CA PHE A 69 -6.13 4.61 11.09
C PHE A 69 -6.87 5.82 10.58
N ASP A 70 -7.85 5.60 9.70
CA ASP A 70 -8.72 6.66 9.22
C ASP A 70 -9.54 7.27 10.36
N GLY A 71 -9.67 8.59 10.29
CA GLY A 71 -10.60 9.36 11.10
C GLY A 71 -11.90 9.64 10.37
N LYS A 72 -12.39 10.87 10.45
CA LYS A 72 -13.59 11.29 9.76
C LYS A 72 -13.29 11.62 8.29
N PRO A 73 -13.91 10.94 7.32
CA PRO A 73 -13.65 11.22 5.91
C PRO A 73 -14.01 12.66 5.55
N PRO A 74 -13.26 13.28 4.62
CA PRO A 74 -13.60 14.62 4.12
C PRO A 74 -15.01 14.65 3.53
N THR A 75 -15.70 15.79 3.65
CA THR A 75 -17.07 15.96 3.13
C THR A 75 -17.15 15.68 1.63
N MET A 76 -16.10 16.03 0.87
CA MET A 76 -16.02 15.80 -0.57
C MET A 76 -16.01 14.29 -0.95
N LYS A 77 -15.59 13.41 -0.06
CA LYS A 77 -15.62 11.94 -0.26
C LYS A 77 -17.04 11.37 -0.16
N GLY A 78 -18.01 12.16 0.26
CA GLY A 78 -19.40 11.72 0.47
C GLY A 78 -20.04 11.09 -0.76
N GLY A 79 -19.80 11.64 -1.96
CA GLY A 79 -20.30 11.08 -3.22
C GLY A 79 -19.73 9.70 -3.53
N GLU A 80 -18.43 9.48 -3.35
CA GLU A 80 -17.82 8.18 -3.57
C GLU A 80 -18.26 7.15 -2.49
N LEU A 81 -18.39 7.59 -1.24
CA LEU A 81 -18.91 6.73 -0.17
C LEU A 81 -20.36 6.28 -0.44
N ALA A 82 -21.21 7.17 -0.98
CA ALA A 82 -22.55 6.82 -1.40
C ALA A 82 -22.53 5.79 -2.53
N LYS A 83 -21.74 6.01 -3.59
CA LYS A 83 -21.56 5.04 -4.69
C LYS A 83 -21.06 3.68 -4.20
N ARG A 84 -20.13 3.65 -3.25
CA ARG A 84 -19.64 2.40 -2.63
C ARG A 84 -20.73 1.71 -1.81
N LYS A 85 -21.58 2.47 -1.13
CA LYS A 85 -22.74 1.95 -0.39
C LYS A 85 -23.74 1.29 -1.33
N ASP A 86 -24.14 1.99 -2.41
CA ASP A 86 -25.11 1.48 -3.39
C ASP A 86 -24.60 0.18 -4.06
N LYS A 87 -23.33 0.16 -4.47
CA LYS A 87 -22.69 -1.06 -5.04
C LYS A 87 -22.70 -2.23 -4.05
N ARG A 88 -22.52 -1.95 -2.76
CA ARG A 88 -22.54 -2.99 -1.73
C ARG A 88 -23.96 -3.50 -1.51
N GLU A 89 -24.95 -2.63 -1.38
CA GLU A 89 -26.37 -3.02 -1.22
C GLU A 89 -26.86 -3.85 -2.41
N ALA A 90 -26.46 -3.48 -3.63
CA ALA A 90 -26.73 -4.28 -4.82
C ALA A 90 -26.05 -5.66 -4.75
N ALA A 91 -24.80 -5.73 -4.24
CA ALA A 91 -24.09 -6.99 -4.08
C ALA A 91 -24.72 -7.87 -2.97
N GLU A 92 -25.22 -7.28 -1.87
CA GLU A 92 -25.95 -7.99 -0.81
C GLU A 92 -27.22 -8.63 -1.35
N SER A 93 -28.03 -7.89 -2.11
CA SER A 93 -29.24 -8.42 -2.76
C SER A 93 -28.93 -9.53 -3.77
N ALA A 94 -27.84 -9.38 -4.55
CA ALA A 94 -27.40 -10.42 -5.48
C ALA A 94 -26.88 -11.66 -4.76
N LEU A 95 -26.19 -11.50 -3.62
CA LEU A 95 -25.69 -12.59 -2.80
C LEU A 95 -26.82 -13.48 -2.24
N GLU A 96 -27.93 -12.87 -1.82
CA GLU A 96 -29.10 -13.61 -1.35
C GLU A 96 -29.67 -14.51 -2.45
N LYS A 97 -29.82 -13.95 -3.66
CA LYS A 97 -30.30 -14.73 -4.84
C LYS A 97 -29.32 -15.86 -5.22
N ALA A 98 -28.00 -15.59 -5.16
CA ALA A 98 -27.00 -16.62 -5.44
C ALA A 98 -27.02 -17.75 -4.40
N LYS A 99 -27.29 -17.45 -3.11
CA LYS A 99 -27.47 -18.45 -2.05
C LYS A 99 -28.72 -19.31 -2.30
N GLU A 100 -29.83 -18.70 -2.69
CA GLU A 100 -31.07 -19.41 -3.05
C GLU A 100 -30.86 -20.33 -4.26
N ALA A 101 -30.07 -19.89 -5.24
CA ALA A 101 -29.74 -20.68 -6.43
C ALA A 101 -28.66 -21.76 -6.18
N GLY A 102 -27.96 -21.71 -5.03
CA GLY A 102 -26.85 -22.62 -4.73
C GLY A 102 -25.58 -22.41 -5.55
N ASP A 103 -25.41 -21.23 -6.17
CA ASP A 103 -24.26 -20.90 -7.02
C ASP A 103 -23.05 -20.50 -6.16
N GLN A 104 -22.18 -21.48 -5.88
CA GLN A 104 -21.01 -21.29 -5.01
C GLN A 104 -19.99 -20.29 -5.56
N GLU A 105 -19.80 -20.23 -6.87
CA GLU A 105 -18.85 -19.29 -7.49
C GLU A 105 -19.31 -17.83 -7.33
N GLU A 106 -20.60 -17.59 -7.60
CA GLU A 106 -21.17 -16.26 -7.44
C GLU A 106 -21.29 -15.86 -5.97
N ILE A 107 -21.62 -16.82 -5.06
CA ILE A 107 -21.59 -16.60 -3.60
C ILE A 107 -20.22 -16.13 -3.13
N GLU A 108 -19.13 -16.81 -3.53
CA GLU A 108 -17.77 -16.43 -3.15
C GLU A 108 -17.40 -15.04 -3.67
N LYS A 109 -17.73 -14.73 -4.91
CA LYS A 109 -17.45 -13.45 -5.55
C LYS A 109 -18.23 -12.29 -4.90
N LEU A 110 -19.52 -12.49 -4.63
CA LEU A 110 -20.38 -11.47 -4.03
C LEU A 110 -20.08 -11.28 -2.54
N SER A 111 -19.77 -12.34 -1.80
CA SER A 111 -19.36 -12.25 -0.38
C SER A 111 -18.17 -11.32 -0.18
N LYS A 112 -17.20 -11.29 -1.14
CA LYS A 112 -16.08 -10.36 -1.08
C LYS A 112 -16.50 -8.90 -1.26
N ARG A 113 -17.59 -8.64 -2.00
CA ARG A 113 -18.10 -7.29 -2.28
C ARG A 113 -18.99 -6.74 -1.17
N THR A 114 -19.50 -7.61 -0.28
CA THR A 114 -20.34 -7.23 0.86
C THR A 114 -19.54 -6.96 2.14
N VAL A 115 -18.23 -7.17 2.12
CA VAL A 115 -17.35 -6.92 3.29
C VAL A 115 -17.44 -5.48 3.74
N ARG A 116 -17.65 -5.30 5.05
CA ARG A 116 -17.68 -3.99 5.72
C ARG A 116 -16.74 -3.99 6.91
N VAL A 117 -15.83 -3.05 6.93
CA VAL A 117 -15.02 -2.72 8.11
C VAL A 117 -15.89 -1.84 9.04
N SER A 118 -16.04 -2.23 10.27
CA SER A 118 -16.73 -1.45 11.30
C SER A 118 -15.70 -0.72 12.17
N LYS A 119 -16.18 0.28 12.92
CA LYS A 119 -15.34 0.99 13.91
C LYS A 119 -14.77 0.03 14.95
N VAL A 120 -15.55 -1.00 15.36
CA VAL A 120 -15.10 -2.03 16.29
C VAL A 120 -13.87 -2.77 15.78
N HIS A 121 -13.84 -3.16 14.49
CA HIS A 121 -12.67 -3.83 13.91
C HIS A 121 -11.40 -2.96 13.96
N SER A 122 -11.54 -1.65 13.72
CA SER A 122 -10.42 -0.70 13.83
C SER A 122 -9.96 -0.55 15.29
N GLU A 123 -10.88 -0.40 16.24
CA GLU A 123 -10.59 -0.29 17.67
C GLU A 123 -9.88 -1.55 18.21
N GLU A 124 -10.31 -2.73 17.79
CA GLU A 124 -9.68 -4.00 18.14
C GLU A 124 -8.23 -4.08 17.63
N VAL A 125 -8.00 -3.67 16.39
CA VAL A 125 -6.65 -3.65 15.81
C VAL A 125 -5.78 -2.58 16.49
N MET A 126 -6.32 -1.41 16.82
CA MET A 126 -5.60 -0.39 17.59
C MET A 126 -5.20 -0.92 18.98
N LYS A 127 -6.13 -1.61 19.68
CA LYS A 127 -5.88 -2.25 20.97
C LYS A 127 -4.75 -3.26 20.85
N LEU A 128 -4.81 -4.15 19.88
CA LEU A 128 -3.78 -5.15 19.61
C LEU A 128 -2.41 -4.51 19.29
N ALA A 129 -2.38 -3.49 18.44
CA ALA A 129 -1.14 -2.80 18.07
C ALA A 129 -0.48 -2.12 19.28
N ARG A 130 -1.27 -1.50 20.17
CA ARG A 130 -0.78 -0.92 21.42
C ARG A 130 -0.21 -1.98 22.36
N PHE A 131 -0.87 -3.13 22.51
CA PHE A 131 -0.34 -4.27 23.29
C PHE A 131 0.96 -4.84 22.70
N LEU A 132 1.12 -4.77 21.39
CA LEU A 132 2.39 -5.12 20.73
C LEU A 132 3.48 -4.05 20.87
N GLY A 133 3.20 -2.96 21.56
CA GLY A 133 4.16 -1.89 21.86
C GLY A 133 4.44 -0.95 20.69
N LEU A 134 3.48 -0.78 19.77
CA LEU A 134 3.63 0.02 18.56
C LEU A 134 3.02 1.42 18.71
N PRO A 135 3.61 2.44 18.06
CA PRO A 135 2.93 3.72 17.88
C PRO A 135 1.69 3.55 17.02
N VAL A 136 0.57 4.12 17.48
CA VAL A 136 -0.73 4.07 16.81
C VAL A 136 -1.29 5.48 16.75
N PHE A 137 -1.71 5.90 15.56
CA PHE A 137 -2.37 7.19 15.33
C PHE A 137 -3.75 6.97 14.72
N GLU A 138 -4.66 7.82 15.14
CA GLU A 138 -5.93 8.03 14.47
C GLU A 138 -5.80 9.35 13.69
N ALA A 139 -5.90 9.29 12.37
CA ALA A 139 -5.80 10.47 11.53
C ALA A 139 -7.01 11.40 11.75
N PRO A 140 -6.89 12.72 11.62
CA PRO A 140 -8.06 13.60 11.62
C PRO A 140 -9.02 13.26 10.49
N CYS A 141 -8.46 12.94 9.30
CA CYS A 141 -9.20 12.53 8.11
C CYS A 141 -8.66 11.18 7.60
N GLU A 142 -7.86 11.19 6.55
CA GLU A 142 -7.39 9.98 5.86
C GLU A 142 -6.02 9.53 6.37
N ALA A 143 -5.89 8.23 6.58
CA ALA A 143 -4.64 7.61 7.07
C ALA A 143 -3.47 7.87 6.11
N GLU A 144 -3.72 7.84 4.80
CA GLU A 144 -2.73 8.08 3.75
C GLU A 144 -2.07 9.45 3.87
N ALA A 145 -2.89 10.50 4.09
CA ALA A 145 -2.39 11.86 4.27
C ALA A 145 -1.51 11.99 5.52
N THR A 146 -1.93 11.38 6.62
CA THR A 146 -1.12 11.35 7.86
C THR A 146 0.15 10.52 7.68
N CYS A 147 0.12 9.37 7.00
CA CYS A 147 1.31 8.59 6.64
C CYS A 147 2.30 9.42 5.80
N ALA A 148 1.78 10.19 4.83
CA ALA A 148 2.57 11.10 4.02
C ALA A 148 3.22 12.20 4.87
N ALA A 149 2.48 12.81 5.78
CA ALA A 149 2.99 13.85 6.70
C ALA A 149 4.10 13.32 7.61
N LEU A 150 3.93 12.14 8.21
CA LEU A 150 4.96 11.48 9.02
C LEU A 150 6.24 11.21 8.20
N CYS A 151 6.08 10.84 6.92
CA CYS A 151 7.21 10.60 6.02
C CYS A 151 7.90 11.92 5.61
N LYS A 152 7.14 12.98 5.29
CA LYS A 152 7.68 14.32 5.00
C LYS A 152 8.45 14.92 6.16
N ALA A 153 7.97 14.72 7.38
CA ALA A 153 8.65 15.16 8.61
C ALA A 153 9.91 14.33 8.94
N GLY A 154 10.25 13.30 8.15
CA GLY A 154 11.40 12.43 8.41
C GLY A 154 11.25 11.52 9.64
N LEU A 155 10.06 11.43 10.23
CA LEU A 155 9.76 10.58 11.37
C LEU A 155 9.76 9.10 10.99
N VAL A 156 9.38 8.80 9.75
CA VAL A 156 9.42 7.47 9.14
C VAL A 156 10.15 7.51 7.79
N TYR A 157 10.66 6.35 7.37
CA TYR A 157 11.36 6.18 6.10
C TYR A 157 10.42 6.17 4.89
N ALA A 158 9.26 5.56 5.02
CA ALA A 158 8.27 5.41 3.96
C ALA A 158 6.87 5.32 4.55
N ALA A 159 5.87 5.68 3.74
CA ALA A 159 4.50 5.27 3.94
C ALA A 159 4.26 3.92 3.26
N ALA A 160 3.45 3.04 3.85
CA ALA A 160 3.04 1.77 3.28
C ALA A 160 1.52 1.76 3.12
N SER A 161 1.07 1.81 1.88
CA SER A 161 -0.32 1.65 1.48
C SER A 161 -0.38 0.96 0.12
N GLU A 162 -1.47 0.29 -0.16
CA GLU A 162 -1.76 -0.24 -1.51
C GLU A 162 -2.43 0.82 -2.39
N ASP A 163 -2.85 1.94 -1.81
CA ASP A 163 -3.43 3.05 -2.53
C ASP A 163 -2.36 3.99 -3.08
N MET A 164 -2.45 4.25 -4.38
CA MET A 164 -1.52 5.14 -5.07
C MET A 164 -1.83 6.62 -4.81
N ASP A 165 -3.04 6.94 -4.33
CA ASP A 165 -3.43 8.31 -3.99
C ASP A 165 -2.59 8.88 -2.85
N THR A 166 -1.94 8.01 -2.06
CA THR A 166 -0.89 8.38 -1.10
C THR A 166 0.22 9.25 -1.75
N LEU A 167 0.50 9.09 -3.05
CA LEU A 167 1.47 9.92 -3.78
C LEU A 167 0.95 11.34 -4.05
N CYS A 168 -0.37 11.52 -4.15
CA CYS A 168 -0.97 12.85 -4.35
C CYS A 168 -0.70 13.76 -3.15
N PHE A 169 -0.55 13.18 -1.95
CA PHE A 169 -0.12 13.89 -0.73
C PHE A 169 1.40 14.15 -0.67
N SER A 170 2.11 14.04 -1.80
CA SER A 170 3.58 14.23 -1.91
C SER A 170 4.40 13.36 -0.95
N THR A 171 3.99 12.11 -0.75
CA THR A 171 4.73 11.14 0.08
C THR A 171 6.13 10.89 -0.49
N PRO A 172 7.23 11.19 0.22
CA PRO A 172 8.58 11.04 -0.31
C PRO A 172 8.89 9.62 -0.79
N LYS A 173 8.40 8.62 -0.05
CA LYS A 173 8.51 7.20 -0.40
C LYS A 173 7.23 6.44 -0.07
N LEU A 174 6.66 5.80 -1.09
CA LEU A 174 5.54 4.87 -0.94
C LEU A 174 6.04 3.44 -1.13
N ALA A 175 5.72 2.56 -0.18
CA ALA A 175 6.01 1.14 -0.23
C ALA A 175 4.71 0.34 -0.40
N ARG A 176 4.53 -0.30 -1.55
CA ARG A 176 3.42 -1.24 -1.79
C ARG A 176 3.85 -2.67 -1.54
N ASN A 177 2.90 -3.54 -1.27
CA ASN A 177 3.11 -4.97 -0.97
C ASN A 177 3.86 -5.25 0.35
N LEU A 178 4.12 -4.27 1.22
CA LEU A 178 4.82 -4.51 2.49
C LEU A 178 4.04 -5.50 3.37
N MET A 179 2.73 -5.39 3.38
CA MET A 179 1.82 -6.24 4.16
C MET A 179 1.34 -7.49 3.38
N ALA A 180 1.84 -7.73 2.17
CA ALA A 180 1.46 -8.90 1.38
C ALA A 180 1.83 -10.21 2.10
N PRO A 181 1.04 -11.30 1.91
CA PRO A 181 1.37 -12.62 2.46
C PRO A 181 2.73 -13.09 1.95
N SER A 182 3.54 -13.69 2.83
CA SER A 182 4.80 -14.31 2.43
C SER A 182 4.62 -15.41 1.37
N SER A 183 3.46 -16.06 1.37
CA SER A 183 3.11 -17.09 0.36
C SER A 183 2.90 -16.54 -1.05
N GLN A 184 2.76 -15.23 -1.24
CA GLN A 184 2.62 -14.62 -2.57
C GLN A 184 3.97 -14.22 -3.19
N GLU A 185 5.05 -14.26 -2.40
CA GLU A 185 6.43 -13.90 -2.84
C GLU A 185 6.53 -12.57 -3.63
N LYS A 186 5.58 -11.65 -3.41
CA LYS A 186 5.56 -10.36 -4.09
C LYS A 186 6.69 -9.47 -3.57
N PRO A 187 7.49 -8.86 -4.44
CA PRO A 187 8.47 -7.85 -4.02
C PRO A 187 7.75 -6.61 -3.48
N ILE A 188 8.40 -5.90 -2.57
CA ILE A 188 7.95 -4.59 -2.15
C ILE A 188 8.26 -3.62 -3.29
N LEU A 189 7.24 -2.90 -3.75
CA LEU A 189 7.38 -1.88 -4.78
C LEU A 189 7.56 -0.52 -4.10
N GLU A 190 8.77 0.01 -4.15
CA GLU A 190 9.10 1.32 -3.61
C GLU A 190 9.01 2.39 -4.70
N PHE A 191 8.19 3.39 -4.47
CA PHE A 191 8.06 4.58 -5.30
C PHE A 191 8.76 5.75 -4.59
N ASP A 192 9.65 6.41 -5.29
CA ASP A 192 10.33 7.62 -4.87
C ASP A 192 9.64 8.79 -5.59
N PHE A 193 9.04 9.71 -4.84
CA PHE A 193 8.18 10.73 -5.38
C PHE A 193 8.92 11.72 -6.29
N ASP A 194 10.10 12.17 -5.86
CA ASP A 194 10.90 13.12 -6.66
C ASP A 194 11.32 12.50 -8.00
N LYS A 195 11.71 11.21 -7.98
CA LYS A 195 12.07 10.50 -9.21
C LYS A 195 10.86 10.24 -10.10
N LEU A 196 9.68 10.08 -9.50
CA LEU A 196 8.43 9.93 -10.24
C LEU A 196 8.11 11.23 -10.97
N LEU A 197 8.12 12.37 -10.28
CA LEU A 197 7.88 13.68 -10.89
C LEU A 197 8.89 13.99 -11.98
N ALA A 198 10.19 13.76 -11.72
CA ALA A 198 11.25 13.96 -12.70
C ALA A 198 11.06 13.06 -13.94
N GLY A 199 10.67 11.79 -13.74
CA GLY A 199 10.42 10.85 -14.84
C GLY A 199 9.17 11.15 -15.65
N LEU A 200 8.16 11.75 -15.04
CA LEU A 200 6.97 12.25 -15.72
C LEU A 200 7.14 13.66 -16.29
N GLU A 201 8.21 14.38 -15.90
CA GLU A 201 8.43 15.80 -16.23
C GLU A 201 7.26 16.68 -15.80
N LEU A 202 6.77 16.45 -14.57
CA LEU A 202 5.65 17.19 -13.97
C LEU A 202 6.08 17.87 -12.68
N THR A 203 5.43 18.98 -12.36
CA THR A 203 5.39 19.51 -11.00
C THR A 203 4.41 18.71 -10.15
N TRP A 204 4.45 18.88 -8.81
CA TRP A 204 3.48 18.24 -7.92
C TRP A 204 2.03 18.68 -8.23
N ASP A 205 1.79 19.97 -8.48
CA ASP A 205 0.47 20.47 -8.82
C ASP A 205 -0.06 19.85 -10.12
N GLN A 206 0.79 19.73 -11.14
CA GLN A 206 0.45 19.04 -12.39
C GLN A 206 0.18 17.54 -12.18
N PHE A 207 0.92 16.90 -11.28
CA PHE A 207 0.66 15.50 -10.93
C PHE A 207 -0.71 15.32 -10.27
N ILE A 208 -1.09 16.20 -9.33
CA ILE A 208 -2.42 16.20 -8.72
C ILE A 208 -3.49 16.39 -9.81
N ASP A 209 -3.32 17.33 -10.73
CA ASP A 209 -4.27 17.54 -11.82
C ASP A 209 -4.41 16.31 -12.72
N VAL A 210 -3.31 15.61 -13.04
CA VAL A 210 -3.37 14.34 -13.76
C VAL A 210 -4.19 13.31 -12.97
N CYS A 211 -3.97 13.20 -11.66
CA CYS A 211 -4.68 12.24 -10.82
C CYS A 211 -6.19 12.57 -10.73
N ILE A 212 -6.55 13.84 -10.58
CA ILE A 212 -7.96 14.30 -10.61
C ILE A 212 -8.63 13.93 -11.94
N LEU A 213 -7.96 14.15 -13.07
CA LEU A 213 -8.48 13.77 -14.39
C LEU A 213 -8.62 12.24 -14.55
N CYS A 214 -7.74 11.47 -13.93
CA CYS A 214 -7.84 10.00 -13.93
C CYS A 214 -9.00 9.47 -13.06
N GLY A 215 -9.47 10.28 -12.13
CA GLY A 215 -10.48 9.97 -11.13
C GLY A 215 -9.86 9.86 -9.73
N CYS A 216 -10.49 10.52 -8.78
CA CYS A 216 -10.13 10.49 -7.36
C CYS A 216 -11.39 10.34 -6.49
N ASP A 217 -11.21 10.10 -5.20
CA ASP A 217 -12.34 9.91 -4.27
C ASP A 217 -13.11 11.21 -3.97
N TYR A 218 -12.62 12.38 -4.41
CA TYR A 218 -13.15 13.70 -4.03
C TYR A 218 -14.03 14.37 -5.08
N CYS A 219 -13.88 13.98 -6.35
CA CYS A 219 -14.72 14.49 -7.43
C CYS A 219 -14.80 13.50 -8.61
N ASP A 220 -15.83 13.66 -9.43
CA ASP A 220 -15.96 12.86 -10.64
C ASP A 220 -14.87 13.23 -11.67
N SER A 221 -14.54 12.29 -12.55
CA SER A 221 -13.61 12.50 -13.67
C SER A 221 -14.34 12.89 -14.94
N ILE A 222 -13.64 13.47 -15.91
CA ILE A 222 -14.18 13.74 -17.24
C ILE A 222 -14.23 12.43 -18.04
N LYS A 223 -15.44 12.04 -18.46
CA LYS A 223 -15.64 10.80 -19.21
C LYS A 223 -14.82 10.80 -20.51
N GLY A 224 -14.03 9.75 -20.74
CA GLY A 224 -13.18 9.59 -21.92
C GLY A 224 -11.77 10.18 -21.79
N ILE A 225 -11.43 10.81 -20.64
CA ILE A 225 -10.08 11.24 -20.32
C ILE A 225 -9.50 10.23 -19.30
N GLY A 226 -8.70 9.30 -19.78
CA GLY A 226 -7.95 8.36 -18.96
C GLY A 226 -6.48 8.79 -18.80
N PRO A 227 -5.64 7.98 -18.11
CA PRO A 227 -4.27 8.37 -17.72
C PRO A 227 -3.38 8.88 -18.85
N ILE A 228 -3.46 8.27 -20.03
CA ILE A 228 -2.65 8.67 -21.20
C ILE A 228 -3.03 10.06 -21.66
N ASN A 229 -4.33 10.34 -21.80
CA ASN A 229 -4.82 11.63 -22.25
C ASN A 229 -4.64 12.70 -21.17
N ALA A 230 -4.89 12.36 -19.90
CA ALA A 230 -4.68 13.26 -18.77
C ALA A 230 -3.23 13.78 -18.74
N LEU A 231 -2.26 12.85 -18.79
CA LEU A 231 -0.83 13.19 -18.81
C LEU A 231 -0.48 14.07 -20.03
N LYS A 232 -0.96 13.68 -21.23
CA LYS A 232 -0.73 14.44 -22.45
C LYS A 232 -1.28 15.85 -22.35
N TYR A 233 -2.51 16.01 -21.89
CA TYR A 233 -3.19 17.31 -21.82
C TYR A 233 -2.56 18.21 -20.75
N ILE A 234 -2.21 17.69 -19.59
CA ILE A 234 -1.54 18.50 -18.56
C ILE A 234 -0.15 18.95 -19.04
N LYS A 235 0.61 18.10 -19.72
CA LYS A 235 1.87 18.53 -20.35
C LYS A 235 1.66 19.61 -21.42
N GLN A 236 0.58 19.54 -22.17
CA GLN A 236 0.29 20.47 -23.28
C GLN A 236 -0.28 21.81 -22.78
N TYR A 237 -1.17 21.79 -21.81
CA TYR A 237 -1.96 22.96 -21.38
C TYR A 237 -1.57 23.47 -19.98
N GLY A 238 -0.69 22.77 -19.29
CA GLY A 238 -0.11 23.17 -18.00
C GLY A 238 -0.92 22.73 -16.78
N ASN A 239 -2.25 22.86 -16.81
CA ASN A 239 -3.17 22.54 -15.71
C ASN A 239 -4.57 22.22 -16.24
N ILE A 240 -5.51 21.88 -15.33
CA ILE A 240 -6.91 21.60 -15.69
C ILE A 240 -7.58 22.83 -16.30
N GLU A 241 -7.32 24.04 -15.78
CA GLU A 241 -7.91 25.28 -16.29
C GLU A 241 -7.53 25.49 -17.77
N GLY A 242 -6.25 25.38 -18.09
CA GLY A 242 -5.78 25.49 -19.47
C GLY A 242 -6.33 24.38 -20.38
N LEU A 243 -6.53 23.17 -19.86
CA LEU A 243 -7.21 22.11 -20.58
C LEU A 243 -8.67 22.50 -20.90
N LEU A 244 -9.42 23.01 -19.93
CA LEU A 244 -10.84 23.34 -20.08
C LEU A 244 -11.11 24.45 -21.12
N GLU A 245 -10.14 25.34 -21.35
CA GLU A 245 -10.21 26.38 -22.40
C GLU A 245 -10.13 25.78 -23.82
N HIS A 246 -9.47 24.62 -23.98
CA HIS A 246 -9.21 24.00 -25.29
C HIS A 246 -9.95 22.67 -25.49
N LEU A 247 -10.72 22.22 -24.47
CA LEU A 247 -11.39 20.94 -24.52
C LEU A 247 -12.64 20.99 -25.41
N ASP A 248 -12.76 20.02 -26.29
CA ASP A 248 -14.00 19.74 -27.03
C ASP A 248 -15.05 19.20 -26.04
N LYS A 249 -15.95 20.10 -25.60
CA LYS A 249 -16.97 19.82 -24.58
C LYS A 249 -18.10 18.93 -25.10
N GLU A 250 -18.28 18.83 -26.41
CA GLU A 250 -19.26 17.90 -26.99
C GLU A 250 -18.75 16.46 -26.89
N LYS A 251 -17.47 16.26 -27.13
CA LYS A 251 -16.81 14.96 -27.03
C LYS A 251 -16.49 14.55 -25.59
N TYR A 252 -16.13 15.50 -24.76
CA TYR A 252 -15.72 15.30 -23.36
C TYR A 252 -16.58 16.17 -22.45
N PRO A 253 -17.78 15.72 -22.10
CA PRO A 253 -18.66 16.50 -21.23
C PRO A 253 -18.02 16.67 -19.85
N VAL A 254 -17.85 17.92 -19.44
CA VAL A 254 -17.36 18.28 -18.12
C VAL A 254 -18.54 18.21 -17.14
N PRO A 255 -18.39 17.62 -15.95
CA PRO A 255 -19.44 17.61 -14.94
C PRO A 255 -19.84 19.05 -14.56
N ASP A 256 -21.13 19.28 -14.37
CA ASP A 256 -21.63 20.54 -13.81
C ASP A 256 -21.07 20.74 -12.40
N ASP A 257 -20.70 21.96 -12.04
CA ASP A 257 -20.13 22.32 -10.74
C ASP A 257 -18.98 21.39 -10.29
N TRP A 258 -18.09 21.01 -11.24
CA TRP A 258 -16.99 20.09 -10.99
C TRP A 258 -15.99 20.66 -9.97
N PRO A 259 -15.89 20.08 -8.75
CA PRO A 259 -15.12 20.66 -7.64
C PRO A 259 -13.63 20.24 -7.67
N TYR A 260 -13.00 20.28 -8.85
CA TYR A 260 -11.60 19.89 -9.00
C TYR A 260 -10.62 20.80 -8.25
N LYS A 261 -10.99 22.09 -8.07
CA LYS A 261 -10.15 23.04 -7.33
C LYS A 261 -10.11 22.71 -5.85
N GLU A 262 -11.26 22.38 -5.29
CA GLU A 262 -11.41 21.95 -3.90
C GLU A 262 -10.69 20.60 -3.67
N ALA A 263 -10.81 19.67 -4.62
CA ALA A 263 -10.07 18.40 -4.58
C ALA A 263 -8.55 18.64 -4.60
N ARG A 264 -8.06 19.56 -5.45
CA ARG A 264 -6.65 19.95 -5.49
C ARG A 264 -6.17 20.51 -4.15
N VAL A 265 -6.94 21.43 -3.56
CA VAL A 265 -6.63 22.02 -2.24
C VAL A 265 -6.57 20.95 -1.16
N LEU A 266 -7.45 19.95 -1.20
CA LEU A 266 -7.48 18.86 -0.23
C LEU A 266 -6.21 17.99 -0.32
N PHE A 267 -5.71 17.69 -1.52
CA PHE A 267 -4.44 17.00 -1.68
C PHE A 267 -3.23 17.84 -1.24
N GLN A 268 -3.27 19.16 -1.48
CA GLN A 268 -2.17 20.07 -1.12
C GLN A 268 -2.11 20.36 0.38
N ASN A 269 -3.28 20.49 1.02
CA ASN A 269 -3.42 20.92 2.42
C ASN A 269 -4.36 19.97 3.20
N PRO A 270 -4.01 18.66 3.31
CA PRO A 270 -4.83 17.72 4.05
C PRO A 270 -4.79 17.99 5.56
N GLU A 271 -5.87 17.67 6.25
CA GLU A 271 -5.87 17.62 7.70
C GLU A 271 -5.08 16.38 8.16
N VAL A 272 -4.01 16.59 8.92
CA VAL A 272 -3.10 15.54 9.37
C VAL A 272 -2.74 15.71 10.84
N VAL A 273 -2.20 14.66 11.43
CA VAL A 273 -1.64 14.72 12.79
C VAL A 273 -0.47 15.71 12.83
N GLN A 274 -0.41 16.53 13.89
CA GLN A 274 0.71 17.44 14.13
C GLN A 274 2.02 16.65 14.27
N THR A 275 2.99 16.96 13.43
CA THR A 275 4.28 16.25 13.36
C THR A 275 5.40 16.94 14.12
N ASP A 276 5.28 18.24 14.38
CA ASP A 276 6.29 19.04 15.07
C ASP A 276 6.47 18.58 16.53
N GLY A 277 7.68 18.26 16.90
CA GLY A 277 8.01 17.75 18.24
C GLY A 277 7.54 16.32 18.52
N LEU A 278 6.94 15.64 17.54
CA LEU A 278 6.44 14.28 17.69
C LEU A 278 7.61 13.29 17.80
N THR A 279 7.57 12.45 18.83
CA THR A 279 8.54 11.38 19.03
C THR A 279 7.85 10.02 18.97
N LEU A 280 8.26 9.18 18.02
CA LEU A 280 7.75 7.82 17.90
C LEU A 280 8.48 6.89 18.85
N LYS A 281 7.74 6.16 19.69
CA LYS A 281 8.29 5.22 20.68
C LYS A 281 7.74 3.82 20.44
N TRP A 282 8.64 2.84 20.38
CA TRP A 282 8.31 1.41 20.37
C TRP A 282 8.72 0.82 21.72
N THR A 283 7.84 0.03 22.32
CA THR A 283 8.09 -0.68 23.57
C THR A 283 8.16 -2.19 23.35
N ALA A 284 8.51 -2.94 24.38
CA ALA A 284 8.31 -4.38 24.35
C ALA A 284 6.81 -4.70 24.32
N PRO A 285 6.40 -5.79 23.66
CA PRO A 285 5.02 -6.25 23.74
C PRO A 285 4.63 -6.58 25.18
N ASP A 286 3.40 -6.24 25.53
CA ASP A 286 2.74 -6.74 26.75
C ASP A 286 2.15 -8.13 26.41
N GLU A 287 2.93 -9.18 26.68
CA GLU A 287 2.59 -10.55 26.31
C GLU A 287 1.28 -11.00 26.97
N GLU A 288 1.06 -10.66 28.24
CA GLU A 288 -0.17 -11.06 28.93
C GLU A 288 -1.41 -10.31 28.46
N ALA A 289 -1.28 -9.02 28.14
CA ALA A 289 -2.37 -8.26 27.53
C ALA A 289 -2.73 -8.80 26.14
N VAL A 290 -1.74 -9.19 25.32
CA VAL A 290 -1.99 -9.82 24.00
C VAL A 290 -2.71 -11.15 24.18
N VAL A 291 -2.28 -11.99 25.13
CA VAL A 291 -2.91 -13.30 25.40
C VAL A 291 -4.34 -13.11 25.94
N ALA A 292 -4.53 -12.25 26.92
CA ALA A 292 -5.84 -11.96 27.49
C ALA A 292 -6.83 -11.49 26.40
N PHE A 293 -6.38 -10.61 25.50
CA PHE A 293 -7.21 -10.10 24.42
C PHE A 293 -7.47 -11.15 23.33
N LEU A 294 -6.41 -11.74 22.76
CA LEU A 294 -6.61 -12.67 21.63
C LEU A 294 -7.21 -14.01 22.08
N CYS A 295 -6.77 -14.56 23.21
CA CYS A 295 -7.23 -15.89 23.64
C CYS A 295 -8.45 -15.80 24.55
N GLY A 296 -8.47 -14.86 25.51
CA GLY A 296 -9.60 -14.69 26.44
C GLY A 296 -10.83 -14.07 25.79
N GLU A 297 -10.65 -12.94 25.05
CA GLU A 297 -11.80 -12.24 24.45
C GLU A 297 -12.17 -12.77 23.05
N LYS A 298 -11.20 -13.26 22.25
CA LYS A 298 -11.37 -13.59 20.83
C LYS A 298 -11.19 -15.08 20.50
N SER A 299 -11.00 -15.94 21.50
CA SER A 299 -10.93 -17.40 21.38
C SER A 299 -9.80 -17.91 20.45
N PHE A 300 -8.68 -17.20 20.37
CA PHE A 300 -7.50 -17.70 19.66
C PHE A 300 -6.81 -18.81 20.47
N ASN A 301 -6.11 -19.69 19.78
CA ASN A 301 -5.34 -20.75 20.44
C ASN A 301 -4.14 -20.17 21.20
N GLU A 302 -4.11 -20.32 22.52
CA GLU A 302 -3.11 -19.71 23.41
C GLU A 302 -1.69 -20.23 23.15
N ASP A 303 -1.51 -21.54 22.98
CA ASP A 303 -0.19 -22.13 22.71
C ASP A 303 0.42 -21.54 21.46
N ARG A 304 -0.38 -21.34 20.43
CA ARG A 304 0.06 -20.71 19.17
C ARG A 304 0.45 -19.25 19.36
N ILE A 305 -0.33 -18.48 20.11
CA ILE A 305 -0.04 -17.05 20.36
C ILE A 305 1.23 -16.92 21.22
N ARG A 306 1.34 -17.65 22.33
CA ARG A 306 2.52 -17.64 23.20
C ARG A 306 3.79 -18.09 22.46
N LYS A 307 3.71 -19.11 21.61
CA LYS A 307 4.83 -19.54 20.76
C LYS A 307 5.28 -18.41 19.82
N GLN A 308 4.34 -17.71 19.18
CA GLN A 308 4.68 -16.63 18.25
C GLN A 308 5.32 -15.43 18.95
N LEU A 309 4.88 -15.09 20.17
CA LEU A 309 5.49 -14.05 21.02
C LEU A 309 6.88 -14.45 21.49
N ALA A 310 7.07 -15.69 21.93
CA ALA A 310 8.39 -16.23 22.29
C ALA A 310 9.39 -16.20 21.11
N ASP A 311 8.92 -16.56 19.90
CA ASP A 311 9.72 -16.44 18.67
C ASP A 311 10.11 -14.99 18.37
N LEU A 312 9.21 -14.03 18.62
CA LEU A 312 9.53 -12.61 18.47
C LEU A 312 10.60 -12.16 19.47
N LYS A 313 10.46 -12.56 20.74
CA LYS A 313 11.42 -12.25 21.79
C LYS A 313 12.80 -12.82 21.45
N LYS A 314 12.87 -14.07 20.97
CA LYS A 314 14.10 -14.69 20.52
C LYS A 314 14.72 -13.95 19.32
N ALA A 315 13.92 -13.57 18.32
CA ALA A 315 14.41 -12.80 17.17
C ALA A 315 15.01 -11.45 17.58
N ARG A 316 14.39 -10.75 18.54
CA ARG A 316 14.90 -9.48 19.08
C ARG A 316 16.19 -9.65 19.90
N SER A 317 16.35 -10.77 20.64
CA SER A 317 17.55 -11.01 21.46
C SER A 317 18.78 -11.43 20.62
N GLN A 318 18.58 -11.96 19.41
CA GLN A 318 19.68 -12.38 18.53
C GLN A 318 20.41 -11.21 17.86
N GLY A 319 20.04 -9.96 18.17
CA GLY A 319 20.72 -8.74 17.72
C GLY A 319 20.74 -8.61 16.21
N GLY A 320 19.81 -7.89 15.63
CA GLY A 320 19.87 -7.52 14.21
C GLY A 320 21.12 -6.67 13.93
N GLN A 321 21.78 -6.91 12.82
CA GLN A 321 22.84 -6.03 12.32
C GLN A 321 22.25 -4.64 12.08
N ASN A 322 22.73 -3.63 12.84
CA ASN A 322 22.31 -2.25 12.63
C ASN A 322 22.79 -1.76 11.26
N ARG A 323 22.01 -0.88 10.64
CA ARG A 323 22.40 -0.25 9.37
C ARG A 323 23.57 0.69 9.56
N LEU A 324 24.45 0.76 8.55
CA LEU A 324 25.58 1.72 8.55
C LEU A 324 25.10 3.16 8.71
N GLU A 325 23.95 3.52 8.15
CA GLU A 325 23.37 4.87 8.27
C GLU A 325 23.01 5.24 9.71
N THR A 326 22.75 4.25 10.57
CA THR A 326 22.49 4.48 12.00
C THR A 326 23.76 4.95 12.74
N PHE A 327 24.95 4.56 12.24
CA PHE A 327 26.26 4.95 12.80
C PHE A 327 26.85 6.18 12.14
N PHE A 328 26.63 6.37 10.83
CA PHE A 328 27.30 7.40 10.04
C PHE A 328 26.37 8.52 9.57
N GLY A 329 25.07 8.50 9.95
CA GLY A 329 24.07 9.44 9.45
C GLY A 329 23.61 9.13 8.02
N ALA A 330 22.68 9.92 7.50
CA ALA A 330 22.18 9.75 6.13
C ALA A 330 23.32 10.00 5.11
N ALA A 331 23.55 9.02 4.22
CA ALA A 331 24.58 9.14 3.18
C ALA A 331 24.23 10.30 2.24
N THR A 332 24.95 11.39 2.32
CA THR A 332 24.92 12.43 1.29
C THR A 332 25.71 11.93 0.07
N VAL A 333 24.99 11.59 -1.00
CA VAL A 333 25.63 11.25 -2.27
C VAL A 333 26.25 12.53 -2.85
N LYS A 334 27.54 12.75 -2.58
CA LYS A 334 28.32 13.69 -3.38
C LYS A 334 28.38 13.08 -4.78
N SER A 335 27.95 13.81 -5.80
CA SER A 335 27.94 13.38 -7.20
C SER A 335 29.26 12.67 -7.54
N SER A 336 29.17 11.34 -7.80
CA SER A 336 30.30 10.62 -8.36
C SER A 336 30.40 11.01 -9.83
N THR A 337 31.46 11.67 -10.19
CA THR A 337 31.92 11.75 -11.59
C THR A 337 32.11 10.31 -12.07
N VAL A 338 31.15 9.81 -12.83
CA VAL A 338 31.27 8.52 -13.50
C VAL A 338 32.39 8.67 -14.53
N GLY A 339 33.58 8.18 -14.20
CA GLY A 339 34.67 8.02 -15.14
C GLY A 339 34.16 7.14 -16.29
N LYS A 340 34.15 7.69 -17.51
CA LYS A 340 33.85 6.96 -18.73
C LYS A 340 34.72 5.69 -18.76
N ARG A 341 34.13 4.51 -18.64
CA ARG A 341 34.77 3.24 -18.94
C ARG A 341 35.21 3.31 -20.41
N LYS A 342 36.53 3.23 -20.65
CA LYS A 342 37.09 3.03 -21.98
C LYS A 342 36.57 1.70 -22.53
N GLU A 343 35.97 1.73 -23.71
CA GLU A 343 35.66 0.54 -24.47
C GLU A 343 36.94 -0.25 -24.77
N PRO A 344 36.94 -1.59 -24.72
CA PRO A 344 38.09 -2.37 -25.11
C PRO A 344 38.25 -2.32 -26.62
N GLU A 345 39.44 -1.93 -27.06
CA GLU A 345 39.86 -1.93 -28.49
C GLU A 345 39.69 -3.33 -29.10
N LYS A 346 38.97 -3.40 -30.23
CA LYS A 346 38.88 -4.58 -31.06
C LYS A 346 40.27 -4.91 -31.67
N GLY A 347 40.98 -5.86 -31.11
CA GLY A 347 42.18 -6.42 -31.71
C GLY A 347 41.83 -7.18 -32.99
N LYS A 348 42.45 -6.73 -34.10
CA LYS A 348 42.46 -7.44 -35.38
C LYS A 348 43.34 -8.70 -35.26
N GLY A 349 42.76 -9.87 -35.21
CA GLY A 349 43.47 -11.15 -35.32
C GLY A 349 43.19 -11.81 -36.68
N LYS A 350 44.26 -12.13 -37.36
CA LYS A 350 44.33 -12.70 -38.69
C LYS A 350 43.82 -14.15 -38.79
N PHE A 351 43.35 -14.43 -39.98
CA PHE A 351 42.98 -15.72 -40.57
C PHE A 351 43.91 -16.91 -40.27
N GLY A 352 43.32 -18.07 -40.06
CA GLY A 352 43.90 -19.38 -40.22
C GLY A 352 42.81 -20.41 -40.49
N ALA A 353 42.79 -20.88 -41.75
CA ALA A 353 41.90 -21.92 -42.26
C ALA A 353 42.44 -23.31 -41.88
N ALA A 354 41.54 -24.22 -41.49
CA ALA A 354 41.61 -25.65 -41.93
C ALA A 354 40.47 -26.48 -41.31
N GLY A 355 39.80 -27.21 -42.22
CA GLY A 355 39.52 -28.61 -42.02
C GLY A 355 38.14 -29.02 -41.41
N GLY A 356 37.23 -29.38 -42.32
CA GLY A 356 35.92 -29.88 -42.08
C GLY A 356 35.84 -31.25 -41.38
N LYS A 357 34.62 -31.55 -40.90
CA LYS A 357 33.94 -32.85 -41.09
C LYS A 357 32.46 -32.75 -40.73
N LYS A 358 31.64 -33.28 -41.65
CA LYS A 358 30.19 -33.49 -41.54
C LYS A 358 29.84 -34.61 -40.57
N SER A 359 28.67 -34.51 -39.89
CA SER A 359 27.66 -35.57 -39.73
C SER A 359 26.42 -34.93 -39.07
N LYS A 360 25.31 -34.85 -39.69
CA LYS A 360 24.10 -35.67 -39.90
C LYS A 360 23.39 -36.09 -38.59
N GLY A 361 22.12 -35.70 -38.54
CA GLY A 361 21.05 -36.53 -37.97
C GLY A 361 20.19 -35.74 -36.94
N VAL A 362 19.08 -35.10 -37.33
CA VAL A 362 17.69 -35.62 -37.31
C VAL A 362 17.23 -36.02 -35.89
N THR A 363 16.30 -35.33 -35.26
CA THR A 363 14.85 -35.65 -35.27
C THR A 363 14.03 -34.63 -34.43
N LYS A 364 12.92 -34.23 -35.03
CA LYS A 364 11.77 -33.56 -34.37
C LYS A 364 11.07 -34.52 -33.41
N ARG A 365 10.57 -34.01 -32.29
CA ARG A 365 9.27 -34.47 -31.75
C ARG A 365 8.55 -33.33 -31.02
N LYS A 366 7.34 -33.11 -31.47
CA LYS A 366 6.24 -32.39 -30.78
C LYS A 366 5.76 -33.23 -29.61
N PHE A 367 5.46 -32.56 -28.51
CA PHE A 367 4.15 -32.68 -27.84
C PHE A 367 3.98 -31.39 -27.04
#